data_e8dc18022023efc471f05a653760dc0c
#
_entry.id   e8dc18022023efc471f05a653760dc0c
#
_cell.length_a   1.000
_cell.length_b   1.000
_cell.length_c   1.000
_cell.angle_alpha   90.00
_cell.angle_beta   90.00
_cell.angle_gamma   90.00
#
_symmetry.space_group_name_H-M   'P 1'
#
loop_
_entity.id
_entity.type
_entity.pdbx_description
1 polymer ?
#
loop_
_entity_poly.entity_id
_entity_poly.type
_entity_poly.pdbx_seq_one_letter_code
_entity_poly.pdbx_strand_id
1 'polypeptide(L)'
;MTIRILNILHDTTVDGPGFRTSIYCAGCRHHCPGCHNPESWDFSAGYEVETDQLMQEITADPFADVTFTGGDPFFQAEGFAELARRIKTETTKTIWCYTGFLYEHLLEQPRYRTLLEQLDVLVDGPFIMAQRNEDLLFRGSANQRLIDVQASLKAGTVVP
;
A
#
# COMPACT_ATOMS: atom_id res chain seq x y z
N MET A 1 11.99 8.06 11.08
CA MET A 1 12.36 7.15 9.98
C MET A 1 12.15 7.81 8.64
N THR A 2 12.93 7.44 7.66
CA THR A 2 12.77 7.93 6.29
C THR A 2 12.10 6.88 5.41
N ILE A 3 11.33 7.35 4.44
CA ILE A 3 10.76 6.54 3.37
C ILE A 3 11.13 7.20 2.05
N ARG A 4 11.54 6.40 1.07
CA ARG A 4 11.81 6.92 -0.27
C ARG A 4 10.54 6.84 -1.11
N ILE A 5 10.08 7.97 -1.60
CA ILE A 5 8.83 8.08 -2.35
C ILE A 5 9.06 8.72 -3.71
N LEU A 6 8.14 8.42 -4.63
CA LEU A 6 8.09 9.08 -5.94
C LEU A 6 7.22 10.33 -5.89
N ASN A 7 6.10 10.24 -5.19
CA ASN A 7 5.09 11.29 -5.19
C ASN A 7 4.07 11.08 -4.08
N ILE A 8 3.36 12.15 -3.74
CA ILE A 8 2.16 12.12 -2.91
C ILE A 8 1.05 12.77 -3.73
N LEU A 9 -0.04 12.05 -3.93
CA LEU A 9 -1.21 12.60 -4.60
C LEU A 9 -2.36 12.75 -3.61
N HIS A 10 -2.92 13.94 -3.55
CA HIS A 10 -4.08 14.25 -2.71
C HIS A 10 -5.37 14.04 -3.50
N ASP A 11 -6.45 13.70 -2.78
CA ASP A 11 -7.80 13.54 -3.34
C ASP A 11 -7.89 12.52 -4.48
N THR A 12 -7.16 11.40 -4.36
CA THR A 12 -7.28 10.31 -5.34
C THR A 12 -8.57 9.52 -5.09
N THR A 13 -9.16 9.00 -6.17
CA THR A 13 -10.37 8.17 -6.10
C THR A 13 -10.18 6.80 -6.73
N VAL A 14 -8.99 6.52 -7.30
CA VAL A 14 -8.69 5.27 -8.01
C VAL A 14 -7.92 4.26 -7.16
N ASP A 15 -7.33 4.71 -6.06
CA ASP A 15 -6.48 3.90 -5.18
C ASP A 15 -7.22 3.44 -3.92
N GLY A 16 -8.51 3.23 -4.02
CA GLY A 16 -9.37 2.82 -2.92
C GLY A 16 -10.64 3.67 -2.88
N PRO A 17 -11.59 3.32 -2.00
CA PRO A 17 -12.87 4.02 -1.92
C PRO A 17 -12.72 5.40 -1.29
N GLY A 18 -13.56 6.33 -1.71
CA GLY A 18 -13.58 7.71 -1.23
C GLY A 18 -12.38 8.51 -1.71
N PHE A 19 -12.17 9.66 -1.09
CA PHE A 19 -11.01 10.49 -1.36
C PHE A 19 -9.84 10.03 -0.49
N ARG A 20 -8.66 9.87 -1.10
CA ARG A 20 -7.50 9.32 -0.41
C ARG A 20 -6.25 10.14 -0.68
N THR A 21 -5.38 10.21 0.32
CA THR A 21 -4.01 10.67 0.15
C THR A 21 -3.17 9.44 -0.18
N SER A 22 -2.66 9.39 -1.41
CA SER A 22 -1.91 8.23 -1.91
C SER A 22 -0.42 8.52 -1.90
N ILE A 23 0.35 7.66 -1.24
CA ILE A 23 1.80 7.75 -1.16
C ILE A 23 2.38 6.71 -2.12
N TYR A 24 3.08 7.18 -3.15
CA TYR A 24 3.71 6.35 -4.17
C TYR A 24 5.17 6.14 -3.81
N CYS A 25 5.52 4.97 -3.30
CA CYS A 25 6.89 4.66 -2.90
C CYS A 25 7.75 4.24 -4.09
N ALA A 26 9.07 4.40 -3.95
CA ALA A 26 10.05 3.93 -4.92
C ALA A 26 10.54 2.53 -4.54
N GLY A 27 10.74 1.68 -5.55
CA GLY A 27 11.34 0.36 -5.39
C GLY A 27 10.33 -0.78 -5.45
N CYS A 28 10.56 -1.67 -6.41
CA CYS A 28 9.78 -2.89 -6.54
C CYS A 28 10.60 -3.94 -7.28
N ARG A 29 10.73 -5.13 -6.71
CA ARG A 29 11.47 -6.25 -7.32
C ARG A 29 10.57 -7.25 -8.03
N HIS A 30 9.26 -7.06 -8.01
CA HIS A 30 8.34 -8.00 -8.66
C HIS A 30 8.46 -7.97 -10.17
N HIS A 31 8.74 -6.79 -10.76
CA HIS A 31 8.92 -6.59 -12.20
C HIS A 31 7.80 -7.24 -13.01
N CYS A 32 6.56 -7.02 -12.62
CA CYS A 32 5.40 -7.61 -13.31
C CYS A 32 5.35 -7.17 -14.76
N PRO A 33 5.31 -8.10 -15.73
CA PRO A 33 5.14 -7.72 -17.14
C PRO A 33 3.85 -6.92 -17.31
N GLY A 34 3.97 -5.77 -18.02
CA GLY A 34 2.82 -4.89 -18.24
C GLY A 34 2.43 -4.03 -17.04
N CYS A 35 3.26 -3.96 -16.01
CA CYS A 35 3.02 -3.10 -14.86
C CYS A 35 2.70 -1.67 -15.30
N HIS A 36 1.70 -1.05 -14.64
CA HIS A 36 1.26 0.32 -14.96
C HIS A 36 2.27 1.38 -14.58
N ASN A 37 3.22 1.07 -13.70
CA ASN A 37 4.15 2.03 -13.14
C ASN A 37 5.59 1.48 -13.09
N PRO A 38 6.18 1.10 -14.25
CA PRO A 38 7.51 0.48 -14.25
C PRO A 38 8.62 1.41 -13.76
N GLU A 39 8.44 2.73 -13.83
CA GLU A 39 9.39 3.70 -13.28
C GLU A 39 9.50 3.60 -11.76
N SER A 40 8.53 2.99 -11.09
CA SER A 40 8.57 2.77 -9.64
C SER A 40 9.49 1.61 -9.23
N TRP A 41 10.02 0.84 -10.17
CA TRP A 41 10.88 -0.31 -9.86
C TRP A 41 12.25 0.10 -9.32
N ASP A 42 12.72 1.30 -9.68
CA ASP A 42 14.03 1.80 -9.29
C ASP A 42 14.04 2.23 -7.81
N PHE A 43 14.83 1.54 -6.99
CA PHE A 43 14.99 1.84 -5.57
C PHE A 43 15.71 3.18 -5.31
N SER A 44 16.37 3.75 -6.30
CA SER A 44 17.03 5.05 -6.19
C SER A 44 16.20 6.21 -6.74
N ALA A 45 15.04 5.91 -7.33
CA ALA A 45 14.16 6.94 -7.87
C ALA A 45 13.51 7.74 -6.73
N GLY A 46 13.00 8.91 -7.07
CA GLY A 46 12.29 9.76 -6.13
C GLY A 46 13.18 10.44 -5.10
N TYR A 47 12.67 10.63 -3.89
CA TYR A 47 13.36 11.34 -2.83
C TYR A 47 13.00 10.77 -1.46
N GLU A 48 13.86 11.03 -0.48
CA GLU A 48 13.62 10.59 0.90
C GLU A 48 12.78 11.61 1.66
N VAL A 49 11.82 11.13 2.45
CA VAL A 49 10.94 11.96 3.28
C VAL A 49 10.87 11.35 4.67
N GLU A 50 10.93 12.19 5.69
CA GLU A 50 10.72 11.75 7.06
C GLU A 50 9.25 11.41 7.30
N THR A 51 8.99 10.41 8.13
CA THR A 51 7.63 10.03 8.51
C THR A 51 6.86 11.18 9.17
N ASP A 52 7.55 12.05 9.90
CA ASP A 52 6.94 13.27 10.46
C ASP A 52 6.35 14.16 9.38
N GLN A 53 7.08 14.37 8.30
CA GLN A 53 6.62 15.18 7.17
C GLN A 53 5.44 14.53 6.47
N LEU A 54 5.47 13.22 6.30
CA LEU A 54 4.35 12.47 5.71
C LEU A 54 3.09 12.58 6.59
N MET A 55 3.24 12.54 7.91
CA MET A 55 2.12 12.74 8.81
C MET A 55 1.51 14.14 8.67
N GLN A 56 2.34 15.17 8.48
CA GLN A 56 1.85 16.53 8.23
C GLN A 56 1.01 16.58 6.95
N GLU A 57 1.47 15.95 5.88
CA GLU A 57 0.72 15.88 4.62
C GLU A 57 -0.60 15.14 4.78
N ILE A 58 -0.59 14.02 5.47
CA ILE A 58 -1.77 13.18 5.70
C ILE A 58 -2.80 13.91 6.56
N THR A 59 -2.37 14.56 7.63
CA THR A 59 -3.28 15.23 8.57
C THR A 59 -3.73 16.60 8.09
N ALA A 60 -3.10 17.15 7.05
CA ALA A 60 -3.54 18.41 6.43
C ALA A 60 -4.95 18.30 5.85
N ASP A 61 -5.37 17.11 5.42
CA ASP A 61 -6.75 16.84 5.00
C ASP A 61 -7.43 15.98 6.08
N PRO A 62 -8.40 16.53 6.83
CA PRO A 62 -9.06 15.78 7.90
C PRO A 62 -10.01 14.70 7.39
N PHE A 63 -10.38 14.72 6.11
CA PHE A 63 -11.41 13.82 5.57
C PHE A 63 -10.84 12.69 4.71
N ALA A 64 -9.70 12.89 4.05
CA ALA A 64 -9.13 11.86 3.19
C ALA A 64 -8.49 10.73 4.00
N ASP A 65 -8.77 9.50 3.61
CA ASP A 65 -8.06 8.31 4.10
C ASP A 65 -6.72 8.15 3.39
N VAL A 66 -6.02 7.05 3.63
CA VAL A 66 -4.63 6.87 3.16
C VAL A 66 -4.49 5.60 2.33
N THR A 67 -3.68 5.68 1.27
CA THR A 67 -3.27 4.52 0.47
C THR A 67 -1.75 4.50 0.32
N PHE A 68 -1.15 3.34 0.54
CA PHE A 68 0.26 3.07 0.24
C PHE A 68 0.34 2.29 -1.06
N THR A 69 1.08 2.80 -2.02
CA THR A 69 1.16 2.22 -3.36
C THR A 69 2.48 2.65 -4.04
N GLY A 70 2.54 2.61 -5.36
CA GLY A 70 3.70 3.02 -6.16
C GLY A 70 4.48 1.82 -6.63
N GLY A 71 5.72 1.66 -6.18
CA GLY A 71 6.48 0.41 -6.17
C GLY A 71 5.80 -0.55 -5.20
N ASP A 72 6.53 -1.18 -4.32
CA ASP A 72 5.90 -2.03 -3.32
C ASP A 72 6.29 -1.55 -1.91
N PRO A 73 5.31 -1.07 -1.11
CA PRO A 73 5.58 -0.59 0.25
C PRO A 73 6.27 -1.61 1.15
N PHE A 74 6.08 -2.91 0.90
CA PHE A 74 6.70 -3.96 1.72
C PHE A 74 8.21 -4.07 1.52
N PHE A 75 8.78 -3.47 0.47
CA PHE A 75 10.23 -3.33 0.34
C PHE A 75 10.80 -2.22 1.23
N GLN A 76 9.95 -1.40 1.82
CA GLN A 76 10.29 -0.41 2.85
C GLN A 76 9.41 -0.63 4.08
N ALA A 77 9.26 -1.88 4.49
CA ALA A 77 8.28 -2.30 5.50
C ALA A 77 8.43 -1.57 6.83
N GLU A 78 9.67 -1.34 7.29
CA GLU A 78 9.90 -0.68 8.58
C GLU A 78 9.40 0.76 8.60
N GLY A 79 9.72 1.53 7.57
CA GLY A 79 9.28 2.92 7.47
C GLY A 79 7.76 3.03 7.34
N PHE A 80 7.17 2.21 6.48
CA PHE A 80 5.72 2.19 6.31
C PHE A 80 5.00 1.65 7.55
N ALA A 81 5.60 0.70 8.28
CA ALA A 81 5.02 0.21 9.54
C ALA A 81 4.96 1.32 10.58
N GLU A 82 6.02 2.12 10.72
CA GLU A 82 6.00 3.27 11.63
C GLU A 82 4.94 4.28 11.21
N LEU A 83 4.89 4.64 9.94
CA LEU A 83 3.90 5.57 9.42
C LEU A 83 2.48 5.06 9.67
N ALA A 84 2.22 3.79 9.36
CA ALA A 84 0.91 3.18 9.56
C ALA A 84 0.49 3.18 11.03
N ARG A 85 1.41 2.83 11.93
CA ARG A 85 1.15 2.87 13.36
C ARG A 85 0.76 4.28 13.81
N ARG A 86 1.47 5.29 13.33
CA ARG A 86 1.16 6.69 13.67
C ARG A 86 -0.20 7.11 13.13
N ILE A 87 -0.53 6.72 11.90
CA ILE A 87 -1.85 7.02 11.32
C ILE A 87 -2.95 6.39 12.18
N LYS A 88 -2.80 5.14 12.58
CA LYS A 88 -3.81 4.42 13.36
C LYS A 88 -3.92 4.93 14.80
N THR A 89 -2.84 5.41 15.40
CA THR A 89 -2.86 5.93 16.78
C THR A 89 -3.24 7.39 16.86
N GLU A 90 -2.93 8.21 15.86
CA GLU A 90 -3.13 9.66 15.88
C GLU A 90 -4.36 10.11 15.08
N THR A 91 -4.94 9.23 14.26
CA THR A 91 -6.11 9.55 13.42
C THR A 91 -7.11 8.40 13.42
N THR A 92 -8.29 8.65 12.84
CA THR A 92 -9.31 7.61 12.59
C THR A 92 -9.30 7.14 11.14
N LYS A 93 -8.28 7.49 10.37
CA LYS A 93 -8.20 7.18 8.95
C LYS A 93 -7.97 5.69 8.70
N THR A 94 -8.54 5.19 7.59
CA THR A 94 -8.26 3.83 7.11
C THR A 94 -7.05 3.82 6.20
N ILE A 95 -6.37 2.68 6.15
CA ILE A 95 -5.17 2.48 5.32
C ILE A 95 -5.40 1.33 4.36
N TRP A 96 -5.29 1.61 3.06
CA TRP A 96 -5.21 0.63 1.99
C TRP A 96 -3.76 0.50 1.56
N CYS A 97 -3.32 -0.71 1.22
CA CYS A 97 -1.96 -0.95 0.74
C CYS A 97 -1.99 -1.92 -0.44
N TYR A 98 -1.31 -1.54 -1.50
CA TYR A 98 -1.11 -2.37 -2.68
C TYR A 98 0.23 -3.07 -2.60
N THR A 99 0.27 -4.36 -2.90
CA THR A 99 1.51 -5.15 -2.91
C THR A 99 1.46 -6.22 -3.99
N GLY A 100 2.63 -6.58 -4.50
CA GLY A 100 2.77 -7.74 -5.39
C GLY A 100 2.97 -9.05 -4.63
N PHE A 101 3.21 -8.99 -3.31
CA PHE A 101 3.28 -10.18 -2.48
C PHE A 101 1.90 -10.76 -2.23
N LEU A 102 1.84 -12.04 -1.88
CA LEU A 102 0.61 -12.66 -1.37
C LEU A 102 0.49 -12.46 0.14
N TYR A 103 -0.72 -12.28 0.62
CA TYR A 103 -1.02 -12.13 2.05
C TYR A 103 -0.36 -13.21 2.89
N GLU A 104 -0.44 -14.46 2.46
CA GLU A 104 0.10 -15.62 3.17
C GLU A 104 1.62 -15.49 3.36
N HIS A 105 2.32 -15.00 2.35
CA HIS A 105 3.76 -14.77 2.42
C HIS A 105 4.11 -13.66 3.41
N LEU A 106 3.35 -12.57 3.40
CA LEU A 106 3.57 -11.43 4.30
C LEU A 106 3.33 -11.83 5.75
N LEU A 107 2.35 -12.69 5.98
CA LEU A 107 1.99 -13.16 7.32
C LEU A 107 3.10 -13.99 7.96
N GLU A 108 3.87 -14.73 7.16
CA GLU A 108 4.93 -15.62 7.63
C GLU A 108 6.22 -14.89 8.02
N GLN A 109 6.43 -13.67 7.51
CA GLN A 109 7.68 -12.94 7.71
C GLN A 109 7.50 -11.86 8.78
N PRO A 110 8.20 -11.95 9.93
CA PRO A 110 8.04 -10.97 11.01
C PRO A 110 8.21 -9.51 10.57
N ARG A 111 9.16 -9.25 9.68
CA ARG A 111 9.42 -7.88 9.22
C ARG A 111 8.29 -7.31 8.35
N TYR A 112 7.55 -8.16 7.63
CA TYR A 112 6.40 -7.74 6.84
C TYR A 112 5.13 -7.70 7.69
N ARG A 113 5.02 -8.62 8.64
CA ARG A 113 3.87 -8.73 9.51
C ARG A 113 3.59 -7.47 10.31
N THR A 114 4.62 -6.77 10.74
CA THR A 114 4.49 -5.52 11.49
C THR A 114 3.70 -4.47 10.71
N LEU A 115 3.99 -4.32 9.42
CA LEU A 115 3.21 -3.43 8.56
C LEU A 115 1.81 -4.00 8.30
N LEU A 116 1.73 -5.29 7.96
CA LEU A 116 0.47 -5.95 7.64
C LEU A 116 -0.57 -5.75 8.74
N GLU A 117 -0.17 -5.90 10.00
CA GLU A 117 -1.08 -5.80 11.14
C GLU A 117 -1.69 -4.40 11.33
N GLN A 118 -1.14 -3.37 10.72
CA GLN A 118 -1.65 -2.00 10.80
C GLN A 118 -2.66 -1.66 9.69
N LEU A 119 -2.79 -2.50 8.68
CA LEU A 119 -3.59 -2.19 7.48
C LEU A 119 -5.06 -2.54 7.68
N ASP A 120 -5.92 -1.78 7.03
CA ASP A 120 -7.36 -2.08 6.95
C ASP A 120 -7.66 -2.97 5.75
N VAL A 121 -7.12 -2.63 4.58
CA VAL A 121 -7.29 -3.42 3.36
C VAL A 121 -5.96 -3.61 2.67
N LEU A 122 -5.71 -4.83 2.22
CA LEU A 122 -4.58 -5.18 1.37
C LEU A 122 -5.10 -5.60 0.00
N VAL A 123 -4.55 -4.98 -1.05
CA VAL A 123 -4.75 -5.45 -2.43
C VAL A 123 -3.48 -6.23 -2.77
N ASP A 124 -3.59 -7.56 -2.82
CA ASP A 124 -2.44 -8.44 -2.90
C ASP A 124 -2.28 -9.15 -4.24
N GLY A 125 -1.07 -9.63 -4.47
CA GLY A 125 -0.73 -10.44 -5.61
C GLY A 125 -0.11 -9.64 -6.76
N PRO A 126 0.74 -10.30 -7.57
CA PRO A 126 1.39 -9.64 -8.70
C PRO A 126 0.38 -9.28 -9.79
N PHE A 127 0.70 -8.23 -10.56
CA PHE A 127 -0.06 -7.92 -11.77
C PHE A 127 0.21 -9.00 -12.81
N ILE A 128 -0.84 -9.64 -13.29
CA ILE A 128 -0.75 -10.66 -14.34
C ILE A 128 -1.44 -10.15 -15.60
N MET A 129 -0.64 -9.88 -16.66
CA MET A 129 -1.12 -9.29 -17.90
C MET A 129 -2.28 -10.11 -18.52
N ALA A 130 -2.20 -11.43 -18.49
CA ALA A 130 -3.24 -12.31 -19.04
C ALA A 130 -4.58 -12.20 -18.30
N GLN A 131 -4.59 -11.67 -17.10
CA GLN A 131 -5.78 -11.47 -16.27
C GLN A 131 -6.15 -9.99 -16.11
N ARG A 132 -5.52 -9.11 -16.89
CA ARG A 132 -5.82 -7.69 -16.89
C ARG A 132 -7.29 -7.46 -17.22
N ASN A 133 -7.94 -6.60 -16.42
CA ASN A 133 -9.32 -6.20 -16.64
C ASN A 133 -9.50 -4.77 -16.11
N GLU A 134 -9.75 -3.83 -17.02
CA GLU A 134 -9.92 -2.42 -16.67
C GLU A 134 -11.24 -2.13 -15.96
N ASP A 135 -12.20 -3.05 -16.01
CA ASP A 135 -13.49 -2.92 -15.34
C ASP A 135 -13.43 -3.32 -13.86
N LEU A 136 -12.31 -3.91 -13.41
CA LEU A 136 -12.14 -4.27 -12.00
C LEU A 136 -11.96 -3.03 -11.14
N LEU A 137 -12.71 -2.97 -10.04
CA LEU A 137 -12.60 -1.88 -9.09
C LEU A 137 -11.37 -2.06 -8.21
N PHE A 138 -10.46 -1.09 -8.23
CA PHE A 138 -9.24 -1.02 -7.41
C PHE A 138 -8.20 -2.13 -7.64
N ARG A 139 -8.33 -2.91 -8.71
CA ARG A 139 -7.37 -3.98 -9.05
C ARG A 139 -6.99 -3.87 -10.53
N GLY A 140 -5.76 -4.27 -10.85
CA GLY A 140 -5.29 -4.28 -12.24
C GLY A 140 -5.55 -5.60 -12.96
N SER A 141 -5.60 -6.72 -12.25
CA SER A 141 -5.82 -8.05 -12.81
C SER A 141 -6.69 -8.90 -11.90
N ALA A 142 -7.37 -9.88 -12.48
CA ALA A 142 -8.39 -10.67 -11.79
C ALA A 142 -7.84 -11.54 -10.65
N ASN A 143 -6.56 -11.91 -10.69
CA ASN A 143 -5.90 -12.68 -9.65
C ASN A 143 -5.70 -11.90 -8.35
N GLN A 144 -5.66 -10.58 -8.42
CA GLN A 144 -5.45 -9.72 -7.24
C GLN A 144 -6.68 -9.73 -6.34
N ARG A 145 -6.46 -9.73 -5.03
CA ARG A 145 -7.53 -9.84 -4.04
C ARG A 145 -7.64 -8.56 -3.24
N LEU A 146 -8.87 -8.18 -2.90
CA LEU A 146 -9.15 -7.14 -1.91
C LEU A 146 -9.40 -7.85 -0.59
N ILE A 147 -8.49 -7.69 0.37
CA ILE A 147 -8.49 -8.44 1.63
C ILE A 147 -8.79 -7.50 2.79
N ASP A 148 -9.81 -7.84 3.58
CA ASP A 148 -10.03 -7.21 4.88
C ASP A 148 -9.00 -7.77 5.86
N VAL A 149 -7.96 -7.00 6.16
CA VAL A 149 -6.82 -7.49 6.93
C VAL A 149 -7.20 -7.80 8.37
N GLN A 150 -7.94 -6.93 9.04
CA GLN A 150 -8.28 -7.15 10.45
C GLN A 150 -9.19 -8.36 10.62
N ALA A 151 -10.18 -8.52 9.74
CA ALA A 151 -11.05 -9.69 9.75
C ALA A 151 -10.25 -10.97 9.43
N SER A 152 -9.31 -10.91 8.50
CA SER A 152 -8.46 -12.04 8.12
C SER A 152 -7.56 -12.48 9.26
N LEU A 153 -6.96 -11.56 9.98
CA LEU A 153 -6.11 -11.88 11.13
C LEU A 153 -6.91 -12.56 12.25
N LYS A 154 -8.13 -12.11 12.49
CA LYS A 154 -9.00 -12.70 13.49
C LYS A 154 -9.50 -14.09 13.10
N ALA A 155 -9.84 -14.28 11.82
CA ALA A 155 -10.38 -15.54 11.31
C ALA A 155 -9.31 -16.61 11.08
N GLY A 156 -8.03 -16.21 10.96
CA GLY A 156 -6.95 -17.11 10.59
C GLY A 156 -6.98 -17.54 9.12
N THR A 157 -7.76 -16.86 8.29
CA THR A 157 -7.87 -17.11 6.84
C THR A 157 -8.22 -15.80 6.14
N VAL A 158 -7.98 -15.74 4.81
CA VAL A 158 -8.31 -14.57 4.02
C VAL A 158 -9.81 -14.31 4.00
N VAL A 159 -10.19 -13.07 4.33
CA VAL A 159 -11.56 -12.56 4.27
C VAL A 159 -11.61 -11.41 3.27
N PRO A 160 -12.42 -11.52 2.20
CA PRO A 160 -12.56 -10.46 1.20
C PRO A 160 -13.29 -9.22 1.72
#